data_445c83eb5aeeb007a07a5b60357bd8fa
#
_entry.id   445c83eb5aeeb007a07a5b60357bd8fa
#
_cell.length_a   1.000
_cell.length_b   1.000
_cell.length_c   1.000
_cell.angle_alpha   90.00
_cell.angle_beta   90.00
_cell.angle_gamma   90.00
#
_symmetry.space_group_name_H-M   'P 1'
#
loop_
_entity.id
_entity.type
_entity.pdbx_description
1 polymer ?
#
loop_
_entity_poly.entity_id
_entity_poly.type
_entity_poly.pdbx_seq_one_letter_code
_entity_poly.pdbx_strand_id
1 'polypeptide(L)'
;NCTGQCAFNVFVKNGVVWREEQQGEYGTSSDAPDYGPRGCQKGLSHSRYMYGKQRILYPLKRVGDRGEGKWERITWDQAMLEVADKFLDYSIEHGPESITCGLGTQMVMKRASYASLLRFANISGVQMPEAFAGVGDLFSGAHITFGHVTLGNTMAEIYKSKCCLIWFCNPAVTRIPDAHFFWEAKYNGTEVISI
;
A
#
# COMPACT_ATOMS: atom_id res chain seq x y z
N ASN A 1 -4.05 -3.30 -1.32
CA ASN A 1 -3.52 -1.97 -1.01
C ASN A 1 -3.01 -1.85 0.41
N CYS A 2 -2.31 -2.84 0.89
CA CYS A 2 -1.86 -2.87 2.27
C CYS A 2 -0.46 -3.47 2.35
N THR A 3 0.34 -3.02 3.28
CA THR A 3 1.67 -3.58 3.57
C THR A 3 1.59 -4.86 4.41
N GLY A 4 0.39 -5.30 4.80
CA GLY A 4 0.17 -6.50 5.60
C GLY A 4 0.53 -7.82 4.92
N GLN A 5 0.66 -7.83 3.60
CA GLN A 5 1.07 -8.99 2.79
C GLN A 5 0.29 -10.28 3.11
N CYS A 6 -1.00 -10.13 3.38
CA CYS A 6 -1.86 -11.27 3.66
C CYS A 6 -2.09 -12.10 2.38
N ALA A 7 -2.01 -13.40 2.50
CA ALA A 7 -2.33 -14.33 1.43
C ALA A 7 -3.78 -14.83 1.55
N PHE A 8 -4.42 -15.02 0.42
CA PHE A 8 -5.78 -15.52 0.32
C PHE A 8 -5.88 -16.64 -0.72
N ASN A 9 -6.67 -17.64 -0.41
CA ASN A 9 -7.15 -18.60 -1.38
C ASN A 9 -8.32 -17.96 -2.13
N VAL A 10 -8.20 -17.85 -3.45
CA VAL A 10 -9.19 -17.18 -4.29
C VAL A 10 -9.90 -18.20 -5.13
N PHE A 11 -11.22 -18.30 -4.97
CA PHE A 11 -12.07 -19.22 -5.71
C PHE A 11 -12.69 -18.52 -6.91
N VAL A 12 -12.42 -19.06 -8.09
CA VAL A 12 -12.88 -18.50 -9.38
C VAL A 12 -13.84 -19.46 -10.05
N LYS A 13 -15.00 -18.95 -10.47
CA LYS A 13 -15.99 -19.69 -11.25
C LYS A 13 -16.35 -18.89 -12.50
N ASN A 14 -16.21 -19.52 -13.67
CA ASN A 14 -16.48 -18.88 -14.97
C ASN A 14 -15.76 -17.52 -15.14
N GLY A 15 -14.50 -17.43 -14.72
CA GLY A 15 -13.72 -16.19 -14.80
C GLY A 15 -14.05 -15.12 -13.74
N VAL A 16 -14.99 -15.39 -12.83
CA VAL A 16 -15.41 -14.47 -11.77
C VAL A 16 -14.92 -14.97 -10.42
N VAL A 17 -14.26 -14.10 -9.66
CA VAL A 17 -13.92 -14.36 -8.26
C VAL A 17 -15.21 -14.29 -7.44
N TRP A 18 -15.61 -15.41 -6.85
CA TRP A 18 -16.86 -15.47 -6.09
C TRP A 18 -16.66 -15.60 -4.57
N ARG A 19 -15.46 -16.00 -4.15
CA ARG A 19 -15.11 -16.16 -2.74
C ARG A 19 -13.61 -16.02 -2.54
N GLU A 20 -13.22 -15.43 -1.44
CA GLU A 20 -11.87 -15.43 -0.90
C GLU A 20 -11.87 -15.95 0.54
N GLU A 21 -10.85 -16.71 0.88
CA GLU A 21 -10.59 -17.23 2.23
C GLU A 21 -9.18 -16.90 2.65
N GLN A 22 -8.98 -16.72 3.95
CA GLN A 22 -7.63 -16.56 4.50
C GLN A 22 -6.83 -17.82 4.26
N GLN A 23 -5.62 -17.66 3.73
CA GLN A 23 -4.66 -18.75 3.69
C GLN A 23 -4.12 -18.98 5.11
N GLY A 24 -4.22 -20.22 5.59
CA GLY A 24 -3.78 -20.60 6.93
C GLY A 24 -2.41 -21.28 6.98
N GLU A 25 -1.85 -21.63 5.82
CA GLU A 25 -0.59 -22.38 5.71
C GLU A 25 0.62 -21.42 5.71
N TYR A 26 0.86 -20.76 6.83
CA TYR A 26 2.07 -20.00 7.05
C TYR A 26 3.10 -20.84 7.78
N GLY A 27 4.38 -20.43 7.66
CA GLY A 27 5.43 -21.04 8.46
C GLY A 27 5.14 -20.90 9.95
N THR A 28 5.32 -21.98 10.69
CA THR A 28 5.15 -22.03 12.14
C THR A 28 6.51 -22.04 12.83
N SER A 29 6.55 -21.60 14.07
CA SER A 29 7.70 -21.64 14.95
C SER A 29 7.28 -22.30 16.27
N SER A 30 8.13 -23.14 16.83
CA SER A 30 7.85 -23.80 18.11
C SER A 30 7.94 -22.85 19.30
N ASP A 31 8.54 -21.68 19.11
CA ASP A 31 8.87 -20.71 20.17
C ASP A 31 8.20 -19.35 20.02
N ALA A 32 7.24 -19.23 19.09
CA ALA A 32 6.45 -18.04 18.88
C ALA A 32 5.05 -18.41 18.34
N PRO A 33 4.05 -17.54 18.51
CA PRO A 33 2.72 -17.74 17.95
C PRO A 33 2.73 -17.86 16.42
N ASP A 34 1.78 -18.58 15.86
CA ASP A 34 1.64 -18.78 14.43
C ASP A 34 1.21 -17.50 13.71
N TYR A 35 1.70 -17.33 12.49
CA TYR A 35 1.28 -16.22 11.62
C TYR A 35 -0.13 -16.39 11.06
N GLY A 36 -0.64 -17.57 10.97
CA GLY A 36 -1.88 -17.86 10.27
C GLY A 36 -3.02 -18.36 11.15
N PRO A 37 -4.25 -18.26 10.67
CA PRO A 37 -4.64 -17.56 9.45
C PRO A 37 -4.56 -16.04 9.64
N ARG A 38 -4.08 -15.33 8.63
CA ARG A 38 -3.95 -13.87 8.70
C ARG A 38 -4.69 -13.17 7.58
N GLY A 39 -5.40 -12.15 7.94
CA GLY A 39 -6.17 -11.32 7.04
C GLY A 39 -7.09 -10.43 7.86
N CYS A 40 -7.62 -9.42 7.23
CA CYS A 40 -8.65 -8.60 7.82
C CYS A 40 -9.88 -8.57 6.91
N GLN A 41 -10.98 -8.02 7.41
CA GLN A 41 -12.24 -7.94 6.68
C GLN A 41 -12.12 -7.19 5.35
N LYS A 42 -11.15 -6.32 5.17
CA LYS A 42 -10.91 -5.63 3.88
C LYS A 42 -10.42 -6.61 2.81
N GLY A 43 -9.52 -7.53 3.16
CA GLY A 43 -9.09 -8.61 2.26
C GLY A 43 -10.21 -9.61 2.00
N LEU A 44 -10.93 -10.01 3.03
CA LEU A 44 -12.04 -10.97 2.96
C LEU A 44 -13.28 -10.47 2.20
N SER A 45 -13.36 -9.19 1.91
CA SER A 45 -14.44 -8.58 1.13
C SER A 45 -13.99 -8.03 -0.23
N HIS A 46 -12.81 -8.44 -0.70
CA HIS A 46 -12.22 -7.85 -1.89
C HIS A 46 -13.01 -8.14 -3.17
N SER A 47 -13.62 -9.33 -3.29
CA SER A 47 -14.50 -9.66 -4.41
C SER A 47 -15.71 -8.73 -4.49
N ARG A 48 -16.30 -8.37 -3.35
CA ARG A 48 -17.41 -7.40 -3.28
C ARG A 48 -16.97 -6.02 -3.75
N TYR A 49 -15.75 -5.62 -3.43
CA TYR A 49 -15.17 -4.37 -3.90
C TYR A 49 -14.88 -4.43 -5.41
N MET A 50 -14.33 -5.54 -5.90
CA MET A 50 -14.03 -5.73 -7.33
C MET A 50 -15.26 -5.61 -8.22
N TYR A 51 -16.40 -6.14 -7.78
CA TYR A 51 -17.64 -6.17 -8.56
C TYR A 51 -18.71 -5.22 -8.03
N GLY A 52 -18.32 -4.31 -7.15
CA GLY A 52 -19.23 -3.32 -6.59
C GLY A 52 -19.76 -2.34 -7.63
N LYS A 53 -21.00 -1.91 -7.48
CA LYS A 53 -21.66 -0.96 -8.40
C LYS A 53 -20.94 0.40 -8.51
N GLN A 54 -20.14 0.74 -7.49
CA GLN A 54 -19.39 2.01 -7.45
C GLN A 54 -18.00 1.89 -8.07
N ARG A 55 -17.61 0.70 -8.56
CA ARG A 55 -16.32 0.53 -9.19
C ARG A 55 -16.27 1.29 -10.52
N ILE A 56 -15.27 2.14 -10.68
CA ILE A 56 -14.99 2.83 -11.94
C ILE A 56 -14.41 1.82 -12.92
N LEU A 57 -15.11 1.62 -14.05
CA LEU A 57 -14.74 0.64 -15.08
C LEU A 57 -14.11 1.29 -16.32
N TYR A 58 -14.28 2.60 -16.46
CA TYR A 58 -13.86 3.36 -17.64
C TYR A 58 -13.23 4.68 -17.19
N PRO A 59 -12.40 5.32 -18.05
CA PRO A 59 -11.93 6.65 -17.79
C PRO A 59 -13.10 7.64 -17.67
N LEU A 60 -13.00 8.53 -16.71
CA LEU A 60 -13.98 9.58 -16.47
C LEU A 60 -13.31 10.95 -16.59
N LYS A 61 -13.90 11.82 -17.39
CA LYS A 61 -13.51 13.22 -17.53
C LYS A 61 -14.47 14.10 -16.75
N ARG A 62 -13.92 15.02 -15.97
CA ARG A 62 -14.74 16.01 -15.27
C ARG A 62 -15.33 17.02 -16.26
N VAL A 63 -16.64 17.26 -16.18
CA VAL A 63 -17.37 18.20 -17.03
C VAL A 63 -18.01 19.37 -16.28
N GLY A 64 -17.82 19.43 -14.99
CA GLY A 64 -18.28 20.53 -14.12
C GLY A 64 -17.14 21.16 -13.35
N ASP A 65 -17.48 22.11 -12.49
CA ASP A 65 -16.50 22.74 -11.60
C ASP A 65 -15.93 21.75 -10.60
N ARG A 66 -14.76 22.11 -10.04
CA ARG A 66 -14.11 21.29 -9.04
C ARG A 66 -15.00 21.16 -7.80
N GLY A 67 -15.33 19.92 -7.44
CA GLY A 67 -16.21 19.61 -6.31
C GLY A 67 -17.66 19.33 -6.69
N GLU A 68 -18.11 19.65 -7.91
CA GLU A 68 -19.48 19.36 -8.34
C GLU A 68 -19.78 17.86 -8.54
N GLY A 69 -18.75 17.03 -8.72
CA GLY A 69 -18.93 15.59 -8.91
C GLY A 69 -19.53 15.19 -10.26
N LYS A 70 -19.48 16.08 -11.26
CA LYS A 70 -20.01 15.84 -12.61
C LYS A 70 -18.93 15.23 -13.49
N TRP A 71 -19.23 14.06 -14.04
CA TRP A 71 -18.28 13.26 -14.82
C TRP A 71 -18.94 12.72 -16.07
N GLU A 72 -18.20 12.65 -17.17
CA GLU A 72 -18.59 11.93 -18.38
C GLU A 72 -17.63 10.78 -18.65
N ARG A 73 -18.13 9.72 -19.25
CA ARG A 73 -17.32 8.60 -19.69
C ARG A 73 -16.64 8.94 -21.00
N ILE A 74 -15.30 8.71 -21.05
CA ILE A 74 -14.52 8.84 -22.27
C ILE A 74 -13.83 7.52 -22.63
N THR A 75 -13.27 7.41 -23.82
CA THR A 75 -12.47 6.24 -24.22
C THR A 75 -11.08 6.31 -23.61
N TRP A 76 -10.39 5.17 -23.56
CA TRP A 76 -8.99 5.13 -23.14
C TRP A 76 -8.08 5.92 -24.07
N ASP A 77 -8.31 5.83 -25.39
CA ASP A 77 -7.52 6.57 -26.37
C ASP A 77 -7.67 8.08 -26.16
N GLN A 78 -8.89 8.54 -25.98
CA GLN A 78 -9.15 9.96 -25.66
C GLN A 78 -8.48 10.37 -24.34
N ALA A 79 -8.60 9.57 -23.29
CA ALA A 79 -7.97 9.88 -22.02
C ALA A 79 -6.45 9.97 -22.13
N MET A 80 -5.83 9.04 -22.85
CA MET A 80 -4.37 9.00 -23.04
C MET A 80 -3.88 10.19 -23.87
N LEU A 81 -4.60 10.55 -24.94
CA LEU A 81 -4.27 11.72 -25.76
C LEU A 81 -4.38 13.01 -24.95
N GLU A 82 -5.49 13.24 -24.27
CA GLU A 82 -5.68 14.46 -23.48
C GLU A 82 -4.66 14.60 -22.35
N VAL A 83 -4.28 13.49 -21.70
CA VAL A 83 -3.22 13.50 -20.66
C VAL A 83 -1.85 13.79 -21.27
N ALA A 84 -1.54 13.16 -22.42
CA ALA A 84 -0.27 13.38 -23.11
C ALA A 84 -0.13 14.82 -23.61
N ASP A 85 -1.17 15.38 -24.22
CA ASP A 85 -1.18 16.76 -24.69
C ASP A 85 -0.94 17.74 -23.54
N LYS A 86 -1.67 17.58 -22.44
CA LYS A 86 -1.47 18.40 -21.25
C LYS A 86 -0.07 18.28 -20.66
N PHE A 87 0.45 17.07 -20.61
CA PHE A 87 1.80 16.80 -20.14
C PHE A 87 2.84 17.54 -21.00
N LEU A 88 2.69 17.49 -22.33
CA LEU A 88 3.59 18.17 -23.29
C LEU A 88 3.44 19.69 -23.19
N ASP A 89 2.21 20.21 -23.14
CA ASP A 89 1.93 21.63 -23.00
C ASP A 89 2.68 22.22 -21.78
N TYR A 90 2.48 21.60 -20.59
CA TYR A 90 3.13 22.04 -19.37
C TYR A 90 4.66 21.87 -19.41
N SER A 91 5.14 20.79 -20.01
CA SER A 91 6.58 20.56 -20.14
C SER A 91 7.24 21.59 -21.07
N ILE A 92 6.57 22.00 -22.13
CA ILE A 92 7.08 23.01 -23.07
C ILE A 92 7.03 24.42 -22.44
N GLU A 93 5.94 24.74 -21.75
CA GLU A 93 5.73 26.08 -21.20
C GLU A 93 6.55 26.34 -19.93
N HIS A 94 6.68 25.33 -19.07
CA HIS A 94 7.22 25.49 -17.70
C HIS A 94 8.42 24.60 -17.38
N GLY A 95 8.85 23.77 -18.32
CA GLY A 95 9.86 22.73 -18.11
C GLY A 95 9.27 21.45 -17.48
N PRO A 96 9.83 20.27 -17.81
CA PRO A 96 9.35 19.00 -17.28
C PRO A 96 9.48 18.90 -15.75
N GLU A 97 10.42 19.60 -15.15
CA GLU A 97 10.64 19.70 -13.73
C GLU A 97 9.50 20.40 -12.97
N SER A 98 8.60 21.09 -13.67
CA SER A 98 7.38 21.66 -13.08
C SER A 98 6.31 20.59 -12.76
N ILE A 99 6.49 19.39 -13.31
CA ILE A 99 5.57 18.26 -13.14
C ILE A 99 6.14 17.31 -12.10
N THR A 100 5.35 17.00 -11.10
CA THR A 100 5.74 16.09 -10.01
C THR A 100 4.94 14.80 -10.05
N CYS A 101 5.63 13.66 -9.98
CA CYS A 101 5.01 12.36 -9.85
C CYS A 101 4.81 11.98 -8.38
N GLY A 102 3.57 11.98 -7.91
CA GLY A 102 3.22 11.49 -6.58
C GLY A 102 3.25 9.96 -6.50
N LEU A 103 3.87 9.43 -5.46
CA LEU A 103 3.92 7.99 -5.20
C LEU A 103 2.93 7.60 -4.10
N GLY A 104 2.27 6.46 -4.30
CA GLY A 104 1.54 5.79 -3.24
C GLY A 104 2.23 4.48 -2.85
N THR A 105 2.02 4.00 -1.64
CA THR A 105 2.59 2.76 -1.09
C THR A 105 2.41 1.55 -2.03
N GLN A 106 1.33 1.54 -2.78
CA GLN A 106 1.04 0.50 -3.76
C GLN A 106 2.03 0.41 -4.91
N MET A 107 2.49 1.55 -5.38
CA MET A 107 3.49 1.59 -6.45
C MET A 107 4.80 0.97 -5.99
N VAL A 108 5.22 1.27 -4.76
CA VAL A 108 6.44 0.73 -4.16
C VAL A 108 6.37 -0.79 -3.98
N MET A 109 5.20 -1.32 -3.62
CA MET A 109 5.00 -2.77 -3.44
C MET A 109 4.90 -3.56 -4.75
N LYS A 110 4.63 -2.91 -5.87
CA LYS A 110 4.54 -3.53 -7.19
C LYS A 110 5.78 -3.20 -8.02
N ARG A 111 6.79 -4.04 -7.95
CA ARG A 111 8.09 -3.81 -8.60
C ARG A 111 8.01 -3.37 -10.06
N ALA A 112 7.17 -4.01 -10.87
CA ALA A 112 7.01 -3.66 -12.28
C ALA A 112 6.42 -2.25 -12.46
N SER A 113 5.39 -1.90 -11.70
CA SER A 113 4.77 -0.57 -11.77
C SER A 113 5.72 0.52 -11.30
N TYR A 114 6.48 0.25 -10.24
CA TYR A 114 7.49 1.18 -9.73
C TYR A 114 8.61 1.41 -10.73
N ALA A 115 9.16 0.32 -11.30
CA ALA A 115 10.19 0.42 -12.33
C ALA A 115 9.70 1.18 -13.57
N SER A 116 8.46 0.96 -14.00
CA SER A 116 7.86 1.68 -15.13
C SER A 116 7.72 3.17 -14.85
N LEU A 117 7.30 3.53 -13.62
CA LEU A 117 7.19 4.94 -13.23
C LEU A 117 8.56 5.62 -13.14
N LEU A 118 9.56 4.96 -12.55
CA LEU A 118 10.92 5.48 -12.51
C LEU A 118 11.50 5.69 -13.92
N ARG A 119 11.27 4.72 -14.80
CA ARG A 119 11.67 4.85 -16.20
C ARG A 119 10.99 6.04 -16.88
N PHE A 120 9.69 6.20 -16.71
CA PHE A 120 8.94 7.34 -17.22
C PHE A 120 9.52 8.67 -16.70
N ALA A 121 9.70 8.79 -15.40
CA ALA A 121 10.24 9.99 -14.78
C ALA A 121 11.64 10.34 -15.31
N ASN A 122 12.53 9.36 -15.40
CA ASN A 122 13.89 9.56 -15.92
C ASN A 122 13.94 9.98 -17.40
N ILE A 123 13.04 9.43 -18.22
CA ILE A 123 12.99 9.79 -19.66
C ILE A 123 12.35 11.16 -19.86
N SER A 124 11.29 11.46 -19.11
CA SER A 124 10.52 12.70 -19.28
C SER A 124 11.10 13.89 -18.54
N GLY A 125 12.01 13.69 -17.58
CA GLY A 125 12.60 14.75 -16.78
C GLY A 125 11.69 15.32 -15.69
N VAL A 126 10.57 14.66 -15.40
CA VAL A 126 9.66 15.09 -14.33
C VAL A 126 10.27 14.86 -12.96
N GLN A 127 9.85 15.65 -11.99
CA GLN A 127 10.30 15.50 -10.62
C GLN A 127 9.69 14.28 -9.93
N MET A 128 10.55 13.46 -9.37
CA MET A 128 10.15 12.43 -8.42
C MET A 128 10.61 12.88 -7.03
N PRO A 129 9.68 13.26 -6.14
CA PRO A 129 10.06 13.46 -4.75
C PRO A 129 10.64 12.16 -4.22
N GLU A 130 11.61 12.25 -3.34
CA GLU A 130 12.16 11.08 -2.68
C GLU A 130 11.00 10.32 -2.02
N ALA A 131 10.83 9.06 -2.41
CA ALA A 131 9.62 8.29 -2.11
C ALA A 131 9.36 8.15 -0.61
N PHE A 132 10.41 8.16 0.17
CA PHE A 132 10.37 7.98 1.60
C PHE A 132 10.20 9.31 2.34
N ALA A 133 10.81 10.40 1.89
CA ALA A 133 10.60 11.72 2.45
C ALA A 133 9.24 12.33 2.05
N GLY A 134 8.75 12.04 0.86
CA GLY A 134 7.46 12.56 0.36
C GLY A 134 6.24 12.03 1.10
N VAL A 135 6.34 10.88 1.75
CA VAL A 135 5.27 10.31 2.59
C VAL A 135 5.42 10.70 4.06
N GLY A 136 6.60 11.18 4.46
CA GLY A 136 6.84 11.79 5.78
C GLY A 136 7.01 10.82 6.94
N ASP A 137 6.86 9.52 6.76
CA ASP A 137 6.87 8.53 7.85
C ASP A 137 7.98 7.48 7.71
N LEU A 138 9.06 7.78 7.00
CA LEU A 138 10.03 6.74 6.68
C LEU A 138 11.47 7.05 7.11
N PHE A 139 11.81 6.42 8.19
CA PHE A 139 13.10 5.81 8.54
C PHE A 139 14.37 6.67 8.39
N SER A 140 14.32 7.98 8.23
CA SER A 140 15.55 8.80 8.14
C SER A 140 16.43 8.63 9.37
N GLY A 141 15.84 8.60 10.56
CA GLY A 141 16.57 8.31 11.81
C GLY A 141 17.20 6.93 11.82
N ALA A 142 16.45 5.93 11.33
CA ALA A 142 16.96 4.55 11.21
C ALA A 142 18.10 4.46 10.21
N HIS A 143 17.98 5.15 9.07
CA HIS A 143 19.04 5.18 8.06
C HIS A 143 20.31 5.81 8.59
N ILE A 144 20.20 6.92 9.31
CA ILE A 144 21.36 7.59 9.95
C ILE A 144 22.00 6.69 11.02
N THR A 145 21.18 5.99 11.81
CA THR A 145 21.66 5.20 12.94
C THR A 145 22.23 3.84 12.53
N PHE A 146 21.57 3.17 11.58
CA PHE A 146 21.85 1.78 11.22
C PHE A 146 22.38 1.59 9.79
N GLY A 147 22.43 2.66 9.00
CA GLY A 147 22.93 2.62 7.62
C GLY A 147 21.96 2.03 6.60
N HIS A 148 20.75 1.65 6.99
CA HIS A 148 19.73 1.14 6.06
C HIS A 148 18.31 1.45 6.54
N VAL A 149 17.36 1.44 5.59
CA VAL A 149 15.98 1.87 5.83
C VAL A 149 15.05 0.78 6.36
N THR A 150 15.41 -0.47 6.23
CA THR A 150 14.61 -1.58 6.77
C THR A 150 15.23 -2.10 8.06
N LEU A 151 14.49 -1.85 9.12
CA LEU A 151 14.80 -2.44 10.41
C LEU A 151 13.80 -3.57 10.60
N GLY A 152 14.27 -4.75 10.88
CA GLY A 152 13.28 -5.60 11.34
C GLY A 152 13.53 -7.06 11.44
N ASN A 153 13.16 -7.47 12.57
CA ASN A 153 12.80 -8.82 12.87
C ASN A 153 11.38 -9.10 12.38
N THR A 154 11.00 -10.35 12.39
CA THR A 154 9.61 -10.72 12.14
C THR A 154 8.72 -10.23 13.29
N MET A 155 7.41 -10.02 13.02
CA MET A 155 6.49 -9.61 14.08
C MET A 155 6.39 -10.63 15.23
N ALA A 156 6.63 -11.89 14.94
CA ALA A 156 6.68 -12.97 15.95
C ALA A 156 7.79 -12.78 17.00
N GLU A 157 8.87 -12.06 16.68
CA GLU A 157 9.95 -11.78 17.62
C GLU A 157 9.52 -10.91 18.81
N ILE A 158 8.42 -10.17 18.66
CA ILE A 158 7.83 -9.39 19.77
C ILE A 158 7.48 -10.33 20.93
N TYR A 159 7.03 -11.54 20.62
CA TYR A 159 6.67 -12.54 21.62
C TYR A 159 7.83 -12.95 22.55
N LYS A 160 9.07 -12.84 22.04
CA LYS A 160 10.31 -13.14 22.78
C LYS A 160 10.88 -11.95 23.53
N SER A 161 10.28 -10.77 23.35
CA SER A 161 10.78 -9.53 23.94
C SER A 161 10.34 -9.43 25.41
N LYS A 162 11.18 -8.84 26.25
CA LYS A 162 10.80 -8.52 27.63
C LYS A 162 10.03 -7.18 27.72
N CYS A 163 10.29 -6.27 26.78
CA CYS A 163 9.64 -4.98 26.68
C CYS A 163 9.38 -4.63 25.22
N CYS A 164 8.21 -4.10 24.93
CA CYS A 164 7.80 -3.62 23.63
C CYS A 164 7.29 -2.19 23.73
N LEU A 165 7.93 -1.25 23.03
CA LEU A 165 7.48 0.13 22.94
C LEU A 165 6.63 0.31 21.67
N ILE A 166 5.36 0.65 21.83
CA ILE A 166 4.48 1.05 20.74
C ILE A 166 4.54 2.58 20.65
N TRP A 167 5.36 3.06 19.72
CA TRP A 167 5.65 4.49 19.61
C TRP A 167 4.94 5.11 18.42
N PHE A 168 4.04 6.06 18.67
CA PHE A 168 3.26 6.77 17.64
C PHE A 168 2.57 5.88 16.60
N CYS A 169 2.17 4.67 16.97
CA CYS A 169 1.46 3.78 16.07
C CYS A 169 0.30 3.07 16.78
N ASN A 170 -0.64 2.59 15.99
CA ASN A 170 -1.74 1.79 16.49
C ASN A 170 -1.81 0.46 15.72
N PRO A 171 -1.06 -0.57 16.14
CA PRO A 171 -1.01 -1.84 15.43
C PRO A 171 -2.37 -2.53 15.35
N ALA A 172 -3.25 -2.35 16.33
CA ALA A 172 -4.59 -2.91 16.31
C ALA A 172 -5.47 -2.41 15.15
N VAL A 173 -5.17 -1.22 14.62
CA VAL A 173 -5.89 -0.61 13.50
C VAL A 173 -5.10 -0.65 12.20
N THR A 174 -3.79 -0.42 12.26
CA THR A 174 -2.94 -0.27 11.08
C THR A 174 -2.22 -1.56 10.67
N ARG A 175 -2.13 -2.53 11.59
CA ARG A 175 -1.49 -3.83 11.39
C ARG A 175 -2.38 -4.96 11.90
N ILE A 176 -3.65 -4.92 11.57
CA ILE A 176 -4.67 -5.85 12.08
C ILE A 176 -4.23 -7.32 12.06
N PRO A 177 -3.64 -7.86 10.98
CA PRO A 177 -3.20 -9.26 10.95
C PRO A 177 -2.05 -9.59 11.91
N ASP A 178 -1.28 -8.60 12.31
CA ASP A 178 -0.11 -8.77 13.18
C ASP A 178 -0.40 -8.37 14.63
N ALA A 179 -1.56 -7.76 14.90
CA ALA A 179 -1.92 -7.24 16.21
C ALA A 179 -1.94 -8.31 17.30
N HIS A 180 -2.26 -9.55 16.96
CA HIS A 180 -2.28 -10.66 17.90
C HIS A 180 -0.91 -10.91 18.56
N PHE A 181 0.20 -10.70 17.87
CA PHE A 181 1.54 -10.87 18.46
C PHE A 181 1.78 -9.96 19.66
N PHE A 182 1.24 -8.73 19.64
CA PHE A 182 1.35 -7.80 20.77
C PHE A 182 0.55 -8.29 21.98
N TRP A 183 -0.65 -8.84 21.74
CA TRP A 183 -1.50 -9.34 22.82
C TRP A 183 -0.93 -10.62 23.40
N GLU A 184 -0.51 -11.54 22.57
CA GLU A 184 0.10 -12.80 22.98
C GLU A 184 1.42 -12.56 23.70
N ALA A 185 2.25 -11.63 23.24
CA ALA A 185 3.46 -11.20 23.95
C ALA A 185 3.15 -10.67 25.35
N LYS A 186 2.11 -9.82 25.47
CA LYS A 186 1.68 -9.30 26.75
C LYS A 186 1.23 -10.42 27.70
N TYR A 187 0.49 -11.39 27.21
CA TYR A 187 0.09 -12.55 28.01
C TYR A 187 1.28 -13.44 28.38
N ASN A 188 2.32 -13.45 27.58
CA ASN A 188 3.58 -14.16 27.85
C ASN A 188 4.56 -13.38 28.75
N GLY A 189 4.14 -12.24 29.29
CA GLY A 189 4.92 -11.45 30.25
C GLY A 189 5.75 -10.30 29.66
N THR A 190 5.59 -10.01 28.36
CA THR A 190 6.19 -8.81 27.77
C THR A 190 5.53 -7.57 28.34
N GLU A 191 6.31 -6.62 28.83
CA GLU A 191 5.83 -5.29 29.17
C GLU A 191 5.55 -4.51 27.90
N VAL A 192 4.31 -4.07 27.69
CA VAL A 192 3.91 -3.30 26.51
C VAL A 192 3.60 -1.87 26.93
N ILE A 193 4.41 -0.93 26.44
CA ILE A 193 4.31 0.52 26.73
C ILE A 193 3.87 1.21 25.47
N SER A 194 2.79 2.00 25.55
CA SER A 194 2.30 2.83 24.44
C SER A 194 2.59 4.31 24.72
N ILE A 195 3.15 5.00 23.73
CA ILE A 195 3.52 6.41 23.78
C ILE A 195 2.82 7.17 22.65
#